data_a83a734bf04dfcea8cdcb7dad8cad003
#
_entry.id   a83a734bf04dfcea8cdcb7dad8cad003
#
_cell.length_a   1.000
_cell.length_b   1.000
_cell.length_c   1.000
_cell.angle_alpha   90.00
_cell.angle_beta   90.00
_cell.angle_gamma   90.00
#
_symmetry.space_group_name_H-M   'P 1'
#
loop_
_entity.id
_entity.type
_entity.pdbx_description
1 polymer ?
#
loop_
_entity_poly.entity_id
_entity_poly.type
_entity_poly.pdbx_seq_one_letter_code
_entity_poly.pdbx_strand_id
1 'polypeptide(L)'
;EMGELLSHGVAAVPGRPMGFAMINGKPVINTSGPAIACFHGMKWCISSLVNRALGIKKQPVCRKTVTLAEDIHTPPAMARLIRLNVEETENGPVARQPEGNGGMPETMHTNAMFMSETGKSLYPAGSRVEVEMRIL
;
A
#
# COMPACT_ATOMS: atom_id res chain seq x y z
N GLU A 1 -32.16 -4.20 -12.99
CA GLU A 1 -30.91 -3.81 -12.27
C GLU A 1 -30.05 -5.05 -12.12
N MET A 2 -28.79 -4.99 -12.59
CA MET A 2 -27.89 -6.15 -12.51
C MET A 2 -27.10 -6.22 -11.19
N GLY A 3 -27.12 -5.14 -10.38
CA GLY A 3 -26.37 -5.11 -9.13
C GLY A 3 -26.31 -3.72 -8.50
N GLU A 4 -25.49 -3.60 -7.44
CA GLU A 4 -25.28 -2.39 -6.64
C GLU A 4 -23.82 -1.93 -6.73
N LEU A 5 -23.60 -0.66 -7.05
CA LEU A 5 -22.30 -0.01 -6.96
C LEU A 5 -22.09 0.47 -5.53
N LEU A 6 -21.15 -0.17 -4.81
CA LEU A 6 -20.85 0.15 -3.42
C LEU A 6 -19.91 1.35 -3.27
N SER A 7 -18.93 1.47 -4.17
CA SER A 7 -17.97 2.56 -4.17
C SER A 7 -17.32 2.72 -5.54
N HIS A 8 -17.07 3.97 -5.93
CA HIS A 8 -16.26 4.28 -7.11
C HIS A 8 -15.17 5.28 -6.70
N GLY A 9 -13.94 4.77 -6.72
CA GLY A 9 -12.77 5.49 -6.26
C GLY A 9 -12.44 5.26 -4.78
N VAL A 10 -11.15 5.36 -4.48
CA VAL A 10 -10.59 5.33 -3.13
C VAL A 10 -9.69 6.55 -2.93
N ALA A 11 -9.67 7.09 -1.70
CA ALA A 11 -8.81 8.22 -1.37
C ALA A 11 -7.36 7.78 -1.09
N ALA A 12 -6.81 6.97 -1.99
CA ALA A 12 -5.46 6.42 -1.88
C ALA A 12 -4.75 6.36 -3.24
N VAL A 13 -3.42 6.52 -3.24
CA VAL A 13 -2.55 6.41 -4.43
C VAL A 13 -1.37 5.47 -4.15
N PRO A 14 -1.00 4.62 -5.14
CA PRO A 14 -1.70 4.34 -6.40
C PRO A 14 -2.95 3.51 -6.16
N GLY A 15 -3.96 3.64 -7.01
CA GLY A 15 -5.20 2.84 -6.93
C GLY A 15 -6.50 3.67 -6.88
N ARG A 16 -6.42 5.00 -6.97
CA ARG A 16 -7.56 5.92 -6.86
C ARG A 16 -8.83 5.49 -7.64
N PRO A 17 -8.77 5.03 -8.91
CA PRO A 17 -9.97 4.66 -9.67
C PRO A 17 -10.51 3.25 -9.38
N MET A 18 -10.13 2.62 -8.27
CA MET A 18 -10.71 1.33 -7.88
C MET A 18 -12.21 1.46 -7.62
N GLY A 19 -12.97 0.46 -8.03
CA GLY A 19 -14.41 0.39 -7.81
C GLY A 19 -14.83 -0.92 -7.16
N PHE A 20 -15.92 -0.87 -6.40
CA PHE A 20 -16.49 -2.03 -5.71
C PHE A 20 -17.99 -2.11 -6.00
N ALA A 21 -18.44 -3.27 -6.41
CA ALA A 21 -19.85 -3.53 -6.68
C ALA A 21 -20.26 -4.94 -6.23
N MET A 22 -21.57 -5.14 -6.08
CA MET A 22 -22.18 -6.45 -5.90
C MET A 22 -23.07 -6.73 -7.11
N ILE A 23 -22.84 -7.83 -7.81
CA ILE A 23 -23.67 -8.27 -8.96
C ILE A 23 -24.16 -9.68 -8.68
N ASN A 24 -25.47 -9.86 -8.60
CA ASN A 24 -26.10 -11.14 -8.29
C ASN A 24 -25.49 -11.83 -7.05
N GLY A 25 -25.25 -11.06 -5.99
CA GLY A 25 -24.67 -11.58 -4.75
C GLY A 25 -23.16 -11.88 -4.82
N LYS A 26 -22.50 -11.53 -5.92
CA LYS A 26 -21.06 -11.74 -6.10
C LYS A 26 -20.31 -10.41 -6.06
N PRO A 27 -19.20 -10.32 -5.31
CA PRO A 27 -18.37 -9.11 -5.30
C PRO A 27 -17.65 -8.95 -6.64
N VAL A 28 -17.68 -7.72 -7.13
CA VAL A 28 -16.93 -7.29 -8.32
C VAL A 28 -16.01 -6.16 -7.92
N ILE A 29 -14.72 -6.31 -8.19
CA ILE A 29 -13.71 -5.30 -7.90
C ILE A 29 -13.06 -4.88 -9.21
N ASN A 30 -13.21 -3.59 -9.53
CA ASN A 30 -12.52 -2.97 -10.64
C ASN A 30 -11.18 -2.39 -10.14
N THR A 31 -10.07 -2.80 -10.74
CA THR A 31 -8.74 -2.31 -10.39
C THR A 31 -8.25 -1.26 -11.38
N SER A 32 -7.31 -0.42 -10.94
CA SER A 32 -6.64 0.52 -11.81
C SER A 32 -5.80 -0.19 -12.88
N GLY A 33 -5.71 0.42 -14.08
CA GLY A 33 -4.94 -0.12 -15.21
C GLY A 33 -3.42 -0.26 -15.00
N PRO A 34 -2.72 0.72 -14.39
CA PRO A 34 -1.28 0.59 -14.14
C PRO A 34 -0.97 -0.61 -13.25
N ALA A 35 0.02 -1.43 -13.65
CA ALA A 35 0.39 -2.68 -12.97
C ALA A 35 0.65 -2.50 -11.47
N ILE A 36 1.32 -1.40 -11.08
CA ILE A 36 1.58 -1.09 -9.68
C ILE A 36 0.30 -0.83 -8.88
N ALA A 37 -0.69 -0.15 -9.47
CA ALA A 37 -1.96 0.12 -8.83
C ALA A 37 -2.82 -1.14 -8.70
N CYS A 38 -2.78 -2.02 -9.70
CA CYS A 38 -3.40 -3.34 -9.64
C CYS A 38 -2.77 -4.20 -8.52
N PHE A 39 -1.44 -4.24 -8.44
CA PHE A 39 -0.73 -4.95 -7.37
C PHE A 39 -1.15 -4.47 -5.97
N HIS A 40 -1.29 -3.16 -5.77
CA HIS A 40 -1.77 -2.61 -4.50
C HIS A 40 -3.22 -2.97 -4.22
N GLY A 41 -4.08 -2.90 -5.24
CA GLY A 41 -5.48 -3.32 -5.11
C GLY A 41 -5.63 -4.79 -4.71
N MET A 42 -4.81 -5.66 -5.30
CA MET A 42 -4.72 -7.06 -4.88
C MET A 42 -4.38 -7.19 -3.40
N LYS A 43 -3.38 -6.44 -2.94
CA LYS A 43 -2.92 -6.51 -1.55
C LYS A 43 -3.94 -5.95 -0.55
N TRP A 44 -4.58 -4.83 -0.86
CA TRP A 44 -5.50 -4.16 0.07
C TRP A 44 -6.87 -4.83 0.18
N CYS A 45 -7.42 -5.27 -0.95
CA CYS A 45 -8.82 -5.67 -1.02
C CYS A 45 -8.99 -7.12 -1.44
N ILE A 46 -8.41 -7.51 -2.57
CA ILE A 46 -8.71 -8.79 -3.21
C ILE A 46 -8.19 -9.95 -2.35
N SER A 47 -6.96 -9.88 -1.86
CA SER A 47 -6.40 -10.94 -1.01
C SER A 47 -7.21 -11.17 0.27
N SER A 48 -7.70 -10.10 0.89
CA SER A 48 -8.56 -10.22 2.08
C SER A 48 -9.90 -10.86 1.77
N LEU A 49 -10.50 -10.51 0.64
CA LEU A 49 -11.76 -11.10 0.19
C LEU A 49 -11.60 -12.58 -0.15
N VAL A 50 -10.57 -12.93 -0.91
CA VAL A 50 -10.26 -14.32 -1.29
C VAL A 50 -9.97 -15.17 -0.05
N ASN A 51 -9.13 -14.69 0.87
CA ASN A 51 -8.83 -15.39 2.10
C ASN A 51 -10.09 -15.65 2.93
N ARG A 52 -10.97 -14.66 3.03
CA ARG A 52 -12.26 -14.82 3.74
C ARG A 52 -13.17 -15.84 3.04
N ALA A 53 -13.26 -15.81 1.72
CA ALA A 53 -14.06 -16.74 0.95
C ALA A 53 -13.57 -18.19 1.05
N LEU A 54 -12.26 -18.38 1.17
CA LEU A 54 -11.60 -19.68 1.31
C LEU A 54 -11.42 -20.14 2.76
N GLY A 55 -11.85 -19.35 3.75
CA GLY A 55 -11.65 -19.66 5.17
C GLY A 55 -10.18 -19.62 5.62
N ILE A 56 -9.31 -18.97 4.85
CA ILE A 56 -7.88 -18.85 5.16
C ILE A 56 -7.69 -17.78 6.24
N LYS A 57 -7.05 -18.14 7.34
CA LYS A 57 -6.70 -17.18 8.40
C LYS A 57 -5.71 -16.14 7.87
N LYS A 58 -5.97 -14.87 8.19
CA LYS A 58 -5.05 -13.79 7.86
C LYS A 58 -3.68 -14.05 8.48
N GLN A 59 -2.65 -14.05 7.66
CA GLN A 59 -1.27 -14.15 8.15
C GLN A 59 -0.92 -12.90 8.99
N PRO A 60 -0.15 -13.07 10.07
CA PRO A 60 0.33 -11.93 10.84
C PRO A 60 1.22 -11.05 9.96
N VAL A 61 1.00 -9.74 10.06
CA VAL A 61 1.80 -8.74 9.35
C VAL A 61 3.03 -8.44 10.21
N CYS A 62 4.22 -8.62 9.65
CA CYS A 62 5.45 -8.20 10.32
C CYS A 62 5.56 -6.67 10.25
N ARG A 63 5.52 -6.00 11.40
CA ARG A 63 5.66 -4.56 11.51
C ARG A 63 6.96 -4.20 12.21
N LYS A 64 7.58 -3.11 11.77
CA LYS A 64 8.83 -2.60 12.30
C LYS A 64 8.82 -1.08 12.34
N THR A 65 9.32 -0.49 13.42
CA THR A 65 9.56 0.95 13.48
C THR A 65 10.93 1.23 12.89
N VAL A 66 10.99 2.15 11.92
CA VAL A 66 12.21 2.51 11.20
C VAL A 66 12.43 4.03 11.23
N THR A 67 13.66 4.48 11.04
CA THR A 67 14.01 5.91 10.90
C THR A 67 14.11 6.25 9.41
N LEU A 68 13.45 7.30 8.97
CA LEU A 68 13.55 7.77 7.58
C LEU A 68 14.90 8.44 7.34
N ALA A 69 15.59 8.06 6.27
CA ALA A 69 16.87 8.64 5.88
C ALA A 69 16.72 9.98 5.15
N GLU A 70 15.55 10.26 4.61
CA GLU A 70 15.25 11.42 3.76
C GLU A 70 13.82 11.92 3.96
N ASP A 71 13.56 13.15 3.51
CA ASP A 71 12.22 13.72 3.50
C ASP A 71 11.31 12.97 2.51
N ILE A 72 10.10 12.61 2.96
CA ILE A 72 9.09 11.99 2.11
C ILE A 72 7.89 12.91 1.98
N HIS A 73 7.66 13.43 0.77
CA HIS A 73 6.51 14.26 0.45
C HIS A 73 5.30 13.43 0.05
N THR A 74 4.13 13.79 0.55
CA THR A 74 2.86 13.10 0.29
C THR A 74 1.75 14.07 -0.06
N PRO A 75 0.79 13.68 -0.93
CA PRO A 75 -0.37 14.51 -1.20
C PRO A 75 -1.27 14.57 0.04
N PRO A 76 -1.58 15.75 0.60
CA PRO A 76 -2.37 15.83 1.83
C PRO A 76 -3.83 15.38 1.63
N ALA A 77 -4.36 15.48 0.41
CA ALA A 77 -5.75 15.12 0.11
C ALA A 77 -6.01 13.60 0.03
N MET A 78 -4.97 12.78 -0.02
CA MET A 78 -5.08 11.33 -0.21
C MET A 78 -4.00 10.60 0.55
N ALA A 79 -4.32 9.40 1.05
CA ALA A 79 -3.28 8.50 1.53
C ALA A 79 -2.38 8.04 0.39
N ARG A 80 -1.08 7.96 0.61
CA ARG A 80 -0.10 7.43 -0.35
C ARG A 80 0.54 6.17 0.21
N LEU A 81 0.54 5.11 -0.56
CA LEU A 81 1.35 3.94 -0.24
C LEU A 81 2.80 4.22 -0.62
N ILE A 82 3.64 4.24 0.39
CA ILE A 82 5.06 4.53 0.29
C ILE A 82 5.81 3.22 0.44
N ARG A 83 6.71 2.96 -0.48
CA ARG A 83 7.57 1.78 -0.49
C ARG A 83 8.98 2.18 -0.12
N LEU A 84 9.63 1.34 0.65
CA LEU A 84 10.92 1.64 1.25
C LEU A 84 11.84 0.41 1.16
N ASN A 85 13.12 0.70 1.13
CA ASN A 85 14.18 -0.22 1.43
C ASN A 85 14.64 0.02 2.86
N VAL A 86 14.47 -0.97 3.71
CA VAL A 86 14.90 -0.94 5.11
C VAL A 86 16.18 -1.75 5.24
N GLU A 87 17.17 -1.13 5.83
CA GLU A 87 18.47 -1.70 6.14
C GLU A 87 18.73 -1.64 7.64
N GLU A 88 19.31 -2.68 8.20
CA GLU A 88 19.79 -2.69 9.59
C GLU A 88 21.11 -1.94 9.66
N THR A 89 21.19 -0.98 10.58
CA THR A 89 22.44 -0.27 10.88
C THR A 89 22.78 -0.41 12.34
N GLU A 90 24.01 -0.03 12.73
CA GLU A 90 24.43 -0.04 14.13
C GLU A 90 23.54 0.82 15.03
N ASN A 91 22.91 1.85 14.45
CA ASN A 91 22.00 2.79 15.15
C ASN A 91 20.51 2.40 15.00
N GLY A 92 20.22 1.20 14.51
CA GLY A 92 18.87 0.69 14.28
C GLY A 92 18.45 0.73 12.80
N PRO A 93 17.22 0.32 12.49
CA PRO A 93 16.74 0.20 11.12
C PRO A 93 16.51 1.56 10.48
N VAL A 94 17.06 1.75 9.29
CA VAL A 94 16.95 2.96 8.47
C VAL A 94 16.21 2.64 7.18
N ALA A 95 15.31 3.51 6.77
CA ALA A 95 14.49 3.35 5.58
C ALA A 95 14.76 4.45 4.54
N ARG A 96 14.87 4.03 3.27
CA ARG A 96 15.05 4.92 2.11
C ARG A 96 14.00 4.64 1.05
N GLN A 97 13.62 5.65 0.28
CA GLN A 97 12.83 5.40 -0.92
C GLN A 97 13.69 4.66 -1.98
N PRO A 98 13.08 3.80 -2.81
CA PRO A 98 13.81 3.19 -3.92
C PRO A 98 14.23 4.27 -4.91
N GLU A 99 15.42 4.14 -5.48
CA GLU A 99 15.85 4.96 -6.59
C GLU A 99 15.00 4.69 -7.84
N GLY A 100 14.79 5.70 -8.68
CA GLY A 100 14.04 5.60 -9.93
C GLY A 100 12.65 6.24 -9.88
N ASN A 101 11.83 5.92 -10.86
CA ASN A 101 10.52 6.55 -11.07
C ASN A 101 9.36 5.86 -10.32
N GLY A 102 9.65 4.92 -9.43
CA GLY A 102 8.64 4.21 -8.64
C GLY A 102 7.81 3.21 -9.44
N GLY A 103 8.32 2.67 -10.52
CA GLY A 103 7.70 1.65 -11.35
C GLY A 103 7.68 0.25 -10.73
N MET A 104 7.28 -0.75 -11.52
CA MET A 104 7.26 -2.15 -11.07
C MET A 104 8.64 -2.70 -10.72
N PRO A 105 9.72 -2.43 -11.51
CA PRO A 105 11.04 -2.93 -11.15
C PRO A 105 11.49 -2.49 -9.77
N GLU A 106 11.40 -1.19 -9.47
CA GLU A 106 11.77 -0.63 -8.17
C GLU A 106 10.88 -1.19 -7.05
N THR A 107 9.59 -1.42 -7.35
CA THR A 107 8.65 -2.02 -6.40
C THR A 107 9.05 -3.42 -5.99
N MET A 108 9.54 -4.22 -6.91
CA MET A 108 9.92 -5.60 -6.65
C MET A 108 11.14 -5.69 -5.72
N HIS A 109 11.97 -4.67 -5.70
CA HIS A 109 13.19 -4.61 -4.87
C HIS A 109 12.95 -3.98 -3.48
N THR A 110 11.77 -3.42 -3.20
CA THR A 110 11.48 -2.88 -1.87
C THR A 110 11.08 -3.98 -0.89
N ASN A 111 11.52 -3.87 0.37
CA ASN A 111 11.25 -4.84 1.43
C ASN A 111 10.27 -4.33 2.51
N ALA A 112 9.84 -3.08 2.42
CA ALA A 112 8.90 -2.48 3.37
C ALA A 112 7.93 -1.49 2.71
N MET A 113 6.83 -1.22 3.39
CA MET A 113 5.87 -0.21 2.98
C MET A 113 5.11 0.37 4.16
N PHE A 114 4.61 1.60 4.03
CA PHE A 114 3.59 2.16 4.92
C PHE A 114 2.62 3.04 4.16
N MET A 115 1.46 3.28 4.77
CA MET A 115 0.45 4.19 4.23
C MET A 115 0.59 5.54 4.91
N SER A 116 0.73 6.63 4.13
CA SER A 116 0.73 7.97 4.70
C SER A 116 -0.64 8.34 5.28
N GLU A 117 -0.62 9.19 6.29
CA GLU A 117 -1.84 9.77 6.86
C GLU A 117 -2.41 10.84 5.92
N THR A 118 -3.73 10.84 5.75
CA THR A 118 -4.43 11.94 5.08
C THR A 118 -4.26 13.23 5.90
N GLY A 119 -4.02 14.34 5.24
CA GLY A 119 -3.74 15.63 5.89
C GLY A 119 -2.26 15.92 6.12
N LYS A 120 -1.39 14.91 6.04
CA LYS A 120 0.05 15.05 6.25
C LYS A 120 0.77 15.15 4.91
N SER A 121 1.50 16.23 4.70
CA SER A 121 2.20 16.51 3.44
C SER A 121 3.69 16.15 3.47
N LEU A 122 4.26 15.97 4.67
CA LEU A 122 5.70 15.72 4.84
C LEU A 122 5.96 14.75 6.00
N TYR A 123 6.85 13.83 5.76
CA TYR A 123 7.53 13.00 6.77
C TYR A 123 9.01 13.38 6.71
N PRO A 124 9.52 14.18 7.67
CA PRO A 124 10.91 14.64 7.63
C PRO A 124 11.93 13.52 7.80
N ALA A 125 13.12 13.70 7.24
CA ALA A 125 14.28 12.87 7.56
C ALA A 125 14.49 12.79 9.08
N GLY A 126 14.90 11.62 9.57
CA GLY A 126 15.04 11.35 11.00
C GLY A 126 13.74 11.01 11.74
N SER A 127 12.56 11.21 11.13
CA SER A 127 11.31 10.78 11.77
C SER A 127 11.17 9.25 11.80
N ARG A 128 10.48 8.76 12.84
CA ARG A 128 10.21 7.33 13.02
C ARG A 128 8.83 7.00 12.49
N VAL A 129 8.75 5.97 11.66
CA VAL A 129 7.50 5.46 11.10
C VAL A 129 7.37 3.96 11.31
N GLU A 130 6.15 3.48 11.50
CA GLU A 130 5.86 2.05 11.50
C GLU A 130 5.64 1.58 10.06
N VAL A 131 6.40 0.59 9.63
CA VAL A 131 6.32 -0.01 8.30
C VAL A 131 5.88 -1.47 8.38
N GLU A 132 5.17 -1.90 7.35
CA GLU A 132 4.90 -3.31 7.10
C GLU A 132 6.06 -3.90 6.31
N MET A 133 6.75 -4.88 6.87
CA MET A 133 7.82 -5.61 6.20
C MET A 133 7.22 -6.62 5.21
N ARG A 134 7.81 -6.70 4.02
CA ARG A 134 7.49 -7.79 3.08
C ARG A 134 8.27 -9.02 3.50
N ILE A 135 7.55 -10.10 3.76
CA ILE A 135 8.16 -11.44 3.83
C ILE A 135 8.29 -11.89 2.37
N LEU A 136 9.51 -12.01 1.90
CA LEU A 136 9.81 -12.59 0.59
C LEU A 136 9.60 -14.11 0.63
#